data_a1737b752d24593cd60325ae2a44c024
#
_entry.id   a1737b752d24593cd60325ae2a44c024
#
_cell.length_a   1.000
_cell.length_b   1.000
_cell.length_c   1.000
_cell.angle_alpha   90.00
_cell.angle_beta   90.00
_cell.angle_gamma   90.00
#
_symmetry.space_group_name_H-M   'P 1'
#
loop_
_entity.id
_entity.type
_entity.pdbx_description
1 polymer ?
#
loop_
_entity_poly.entity_id
_entity_poly.type
_entity_poly.pdbx_seq_one_letter_code
_entity_poly.pdbx_strand_id
1 'polypeptide(L)'
;FLLRNVELGPSLGDSYVILSGISDGDEIVTNGAYMVDASAQLAGKVSMMNEPVGSAVTGHDMHSAAGGEHAMFYVGGSCGMCKDRIEKTAKSVSGVLGAVWNQEKQELHLDFDPEKTSVDDVSKAIAAVGHDTEKFKADDSVYNALPACCFYRD
;
A
#
# COMPACT_ATOMS: atom_id res chain seq x y z
N PHE A 1 7.44 -21.27 -15.72
CA PHE A 1 6.05 -21.03 -15.29
C PHE A 1 5.90 -19.59 -14.84
N LEU A 2 4.74 -18.99 -15.13
CA LEU A 2 4.36 -17.64 -14.72
C LEU A 2 3.03 -17.71 -13.97
N LEU A 3 2.90 -16.97 -12.87
CA LEU A 3 1.63 -16.79 -12.19
C LEU A 3 0.76 -15.85 -13.04
N ARG A 4 -0.48 -16.23 -13.28
CA ARG A 4 -1.49 -15.41 -13.95
C ARG A 4 -2.78 -15.42 -13.16
N ASN A 5 -3.36 -14.25 -12.95
CA ASN A 5 -4.69 -14.13 -12.40
C ASN A 5 -5.73 -14.46 -13.46
N VAL A 6 -6.70 -15.28 -13.10
CA VAL A 6 -7.80 -15.68 -13.98
C VAL A 6 -9.12 -15.23 -13.37
N GLU A 7 -10.03 -14.78 -14.22
CA GLU A 7 -11.39 -14.45 -13.83
C GLU A 7 -12.28 -15.68 -14.03
N LEU A 8 -12.90 -16.14 -12.96
CA LEU A 8 -13.79 -17.30 -12.96
C LEU A 8 -15.24 -16.88 -13.20
N GLY A 9 -15.89 -17.54 -14.13
CA GLY A 9 -17.33 -17.46 -14.36
C GLY A 9 -18.11 -18.50 -13.55
N PRO A 10 -19.33 -18.84 -13.98
CA PRO A 10 -20.18 -19.81 -13.30
C PRO A 10 -19.53 -21.19 -13.26
N SER A 11 -19.75 -21.92 -12.14
CA SER A 11 -19.33 -23.32 -12.03
C SER A 11 -20.26 -24.24 -12.80
N LEU A 12 -19.68 -25.23 -13.45
CA LEU A 12 -20.35 -26.30 -14.18
C LEU A 12 -20.02 -27.65 -13.52
N GLY A 13 -20.62 -27.90 -12.36
CA GLY A 13 -20.28 -29.08 -11.56
C GLY A 13 -18.85 -28.96 -10.97
N ASP A 14 -17.96 -29.84 -11.37
CA ASP A 14 -16.55 -29.87 -10.91
C ASP A 14 -15.60 -28.97 -11.72
N SER A 15 -16.16 -28.17 -12.63
CA SER A 15 -15.39 -27.30 -13.51
C SER A 15 -15.87 -25.86 -13.43
N TYR A 16 -14.98 -24.91 -13.72
CA TYR A 16 -15.27 -23.49 -13.78
C TYR A 16 -15.08 -22.97 -15.20
N VAL A 17 -15.95 -22.07 -15.62
CA VAL A 17 -15.72 -21.30 -16.84
C VAL A 17 -14.68 -20.23 -16.53
N ILE A 18 -13.66 -20.09 -17.36
CA ILE A 18 -12.66 -19.03 -17.25
C ILE A 18 -13.09 -17.93 -18.21
N LEU A 19 -13.33 -16.72 -17.67
CA LEU A 19 -13.77 -15.56 -18.46
C LEU A 19 -12.58 -14.79 -19.04
N SER A 20 -11.46 -14.72 -18.30
CA SER A 20 -10.26 -14.01 -18.74
C SER A 20 -9.01 -14.53 -18.01
N GLY A 21 -7.82 -14.17 -18.49
CA GLY A 21 -6.53 -14.45 -17.87
C GLY A 21 -5.72 -15.56 -18.54
N ILE A 22 -6.35 -16.47 -19.34
CA ILE A 22 -5.66 -17.46 -20.17
C ILE A 22 -6.23 -17.45 -21.58
N SER A 23 -5.42 -17.94 -22.53
CA SER A 23 -5.77 -18.03 -23.95
C SER A 23 -5.75 -19.49 -24.42
N ASP A 24 -6.45 -19.76 -25.51
CA ASP A 24 -6.43 -21.08 -26.12
C ASP A 24 -4.99 -21.44 -26.57
N GLY A 25 -4.51 -22.59 -26.11
CA GLY A 25 -3.14 -23.07 -26.33
C GLY A 25 -2.17 -22.78 -25.17
N ASP A 26 -2.59 -22.07 -24.12
CA ASP A 26 -1.77 -21.91 -22.92
C ASP A 26 -1.66 -23.25 -22.15
N GLU A 27 -0.45 -23.64 -21.75
CA GLU A 27 -0.20 -24.79 -20.89
C GLU A 27 -0.40 -24.39 -19.42
N ILE A 28 -1.27 -25.08 -18.71
CA ILE A 28 -1.56 -24.85 -17.30
C ILE A 28 -1.10 -26.00 -16.40
N VAL A 29 -0.67 -25.67 -15.20
CA VAL A 29 -0.31 -26.67 -14.18
C VAL A 29 -1.57 -27.16 -13.48
N THR A 30 -1.96 -28.41 -13.72
CA THR A 30 -3.15 -29.02 -13.09
C THR A 30 -2.84 -29.79 -11.82
N ASN A 31 -1.60 -30.25 -11.64
CA ASN A 31 -1.14 -30.96 -10.46
C ASN A 31 0.23 -30.46 -10.02
N GLY A 32 0.46 -30.40 -8.71
CA GLY A 32 1.74 -29.97 -8.17
C GLY A 32 1.97 -28.46 -8.19
N ALA A 33 0.93 -27.64 -8.31
CA ALA A 33 1.01 -26.17 -8.30
C ALA A 33 1.80 -25.64 -7.10
N TYR A 34 1.67 -26.29 -5.93
CA TYR A 34 2.44 -25.95 -4.72
C TYR A 34 3.95 -26.07 -4.92
N MET A 35 4.42 -27.13 -5.62
CA MET A 35 5.85 -27.31 -5.88
C MET A 35 6.39 -26.26 -6.85
N VAL A 36 5.60 -25.89 -7.84
CA VAL A 36 5.95 -24.80 -8.80
C VAL A 36 6.01 -23.46 -8.07
N ASP A 37 5.04 -23.18 -7.21
CA ASP A 37 4.97 -21.96 -6.42
C ASP A 37 6.16 -21.88 -5.44
N ALA A 38 6.47 -22.96 -4.69
CA ALA A 38 7.63 -23.01 -3.81
C ALA A 38 8.96 -22.78 -4.55
N SER A 39 9.10 -23.36 -5.76
CA SER A 39 10.27 -23.12 -6.61
C SER A 39 10.36 -21.68 -7.10
N ALA A 40 9.23 -21.03 -7.39
CA ALA A 40 9.17 -19.64 -7.78
C ALA A 40 9.59 -18.72 -6.62
N GLN A 41 9.14 -19.01 -5.39
CA GLN A 41 9.55 -18.28 -4.18
C GLN A 41 11.06 -18.35 -3.96
N LEU A 42 11.65 -19.54 -4.03
CA LEU A 42 13.09 -19.73 -3.88
C LEU A 42 13.90 -19.03 -4.97
N ALA A 43 13.35 -18.89 -6.16
CA ALA A 43 13.96 -18.18 -7.27
C ALA A 43 13.69 -16.65 -7.25
N GLY A 44 13.04 -16.12 -6.21
CA GLY A 44 12.69 -14.70 -6.10
C GLY A 44 11.67 -14.22 -7.15
N LYS A 45 10.92 -15.16 -7.75
CA LYS A 45 9.85 -14.84 -8.70
C LYS A 45 8.52 -14.65 -8.00
N VAL A 46 7.59 -14.03 -8.71
CA VAL A 46 6.21 -13.89 -8.25
C VAL A 46 5.60 -15.25 -7.97
N SER A 47 5.01 -15.41 -6.79
CA SER A 47 4.34 -16.62 -6.31
C SER A 47 3.04 -16.25 -5.61
N MET A 48 2.22 -17.25 -5.26
CA MET A 48 0.97 -17.05 -4.50
C MET A 48 1.21 -16.45 -3.10
N MET A 49 2.43 -16.56 -2.55
CA MET A 49 2.77 -16.10 -1.20
C MET A 49 3.60 -14.79 -1.19
N ASN A 50 4.21 -14.43 -2.31
CA ASN A 50 4.95 -13.18 -2.49
C ASN A 50 4.51 -12.49 -3.79
N GLU A 51 3.23 -12.26 -3.93
CA GLU A 51 2.75 -11.43 -5.04
C GLU A 51 3.52 -10.10 -5.05
N PRO A 52 3.93 -9.59 -6.22
CA PRO A 52 4.43 -8.23 -6.29
C PRO A 52 3.30 -7.37 -5.71
N VAL A 53 3.63 -6.51 -4.75
CA VAL A 53 2.70 -5.63 -4.06
C VAL A 53 1.92 -4.85 -5.12
N GLY A 54 0.78 -5.41 -5.56
CA GLY A 54 0.03 -4.93 -6.72
C GLY A 54 -1.26 -5.69 -6.98
N SER A 55 -1.64 -6.70 -6.17
CA SER A 55 -2.96 -7.35 -6.32
C SER A 55 -3.34 -8.17 -5.09
N ALA A 56 -3.55 -7.53 -3.96
CA ALA A 56 -4.40 -8.08 -2.91
C ALA A 56 -5.69 -7.26 -2.88
N VAL A 57 -6.73 -7.82 -3.47
CA VAL A 57 -8.09 -7.29 -3.39
C VAL A 57 -8.60 -7.47 -1.97
N THR A 58 -8.43 -6.47 -1.14
CA THR A 58 -9.34 -6.16 -0.03
C THR A 58 -9.60 -4.66 -0.10
N GLY A 59 -10.69 -4.33 -0.73
CA GLY A 59 -11.47 -3.10 -0.65
C GLY A 59 -10.77 -1.82 -0.22
N HIS A 60 -9.83 -1.31 -1.03
CA HIS A 60 -9.53 0.11 -1.15
C HIS A 60 -8.68 0.25 -2.42
N ASP A 61 -9.26 0.90 -3.42
CA ASP A 61 -8.64 1.22 -4.68
C ASP A 61 -7.27 1.88 -4.49
N MET A 62 -6.20 1.14 -4.80
CA MET A 62 -4.88 1.70 -5.01
C MET A 62 -4.63 1.72 -6.51
N HIS A 63 -4.93 2.83 -7.13
CA HIS A 63 -4.54 3.12 -8.48
C HIS A 63 -3.01 3.16 -8.59
N SER A 64 -2.40 2.08 -9.08
CA SER A 64 -1.12 2.17 -9.77
C SER A 64 -1.39 2.72 -11.18
N ALA A 65 -1.69 3.99 -11.27
CA ALA A 65 -1.58 4.72 -12.52
C ALA A 65 -0.09 4.97 -12.78
N ALA A 66 0.34 4.61 -13.96
CA ALA A 66 1.68 4.75 -14.49
C ALA A 66 2.42 6.01 -13.99
N GLY A 67 3.58 5.84 -13.34
CA GLY A 67 4.53 6.91 -13.09
C GLY A 67 4.68 7.39 -11.64
N GLY A 68 4.04 6.77 -10.63
CA GLY A 68 4.20 7.14 -9.22
C GLY A 68 5.40 6.47 -8.55
N GLU A 69 6.07 7.18 -7.63
CA GLU A 69 7.03 6.63 -6.69
C GLU A 69 6.35 6.22 -5.39
N HIS A 70 6.89 5.14 -4.78
CA HIS A 70 6.48 4.69 -3.45
C HIS A 70 7.56 5.02 -2.43
N ALA A 71 7.17 5.62 -1.31
CA ALA A 71 8.05 5.90 -0.19
C ALA A 71 7.44 5.43 1.12
N MET A 72 8.30 5.01 2.05
CA MET A 72 7.94 4.70 3.42
C MET A 72 8.80 5.53 4.35
N PHE A 73 8.17 6.16 5.36
CA PHE A 73 8.90 6.94 6.36
C PHE A 73 8.13 6.99 7.68
N TYR A 74 8.87 7.27 8.76
CA TYR A 74 8.30 7.37 10.09
C TYR A 74 7.39 8.59 10.23
N VAL A 75 6.23 8.39 10.85
CA VAL A 75 5.30 9.46 11.27
C VAL A 75 4.75 9.15 12.66
N GLY A 76 5.03 10.02 13.62
CA GLY A 76 4.59 9.88 15.01
C GLY A 76 3.09 10.02 15.16
N GLY A 77 2.49 9.09 15.90
CA GLY A 77 1.06 9.08 16.22
C GLY A 77 0.72 7.89 17.13
N SER A 78 -0.41 7.94 17.83
CA SER A 78 -0.78 6.92 18.83
C SER A 78 -2.17 6.32 18.65
N CYS A 79 -3.06 6.92 17.84
CA CYS A 79 -4.45 6.50 17.78
C CYS A 79 -5.08 6.62 16.39
N GLY A 80 -6.31 6.09 16.24
CA GLY A 80 -7.05 6.15 14.98
C GLY A 80 -7.31 7.57 14.48
N MET A 81 -7.50 8.55 15.37
CA MET A 81 -7.64 9.96 14.95
C MET A 81 -6.34 10.53 14.38
N CYS A 82 -5.17 10.05 14.88
CA CYS A 82 -3.88 10.38 14.28
C CYS A 82 -3.80 9.82 12.86
N LYS A 83 -4.21 8.56 12.68
CA LYS A 83 -4.28 7.90 11.36
C LYS A 83 -5.08 8.73 10.37
N ASP A 84 -6.33 9.05 10.72
CA ASP A 84 -7.22 9.81 9.85
C ASP A 84 -6.63 11.17 9.48
N ARG A 85 -6.01 11.87 10.43
CA ARG A 85 -5.38 13.17 10.21
C ARG A 85 -4.15 13.07 9.32
N ILE A 86 -3.25 12.11 9.59
CA ILE A 86 -2.03 11.89 8.80
C ILE A 86 -2.39 11.55 7.36
N GLU A 87 -3.26 10.56 7.15
CA GLU A 87 -3.66 10.11 5.81
C GLU A 87 -4.41 11.20 5.03
N LYS A 88 -5.33 11.92 5.69
CA LYS A 88 -6.06 13.02 5.07
C LYS A 88 -5.12 14.16 4.67
N THR A 89 -4.17 14.51 5.54
CA THR A 89 -3.20 15.56 5.26
C THR A 89 -2.29 15.17 4.11
N ALA A 90 -1.74 13.95 4.13
CA ALA A 90 -0.91 13.45 3.04
C ALA A 90 -1.67 13.47 1.70
N LYS A 91 -2.90 12.96 1.67
CA LYS A 91 -3.76 12.95 0.47
C LYS A 91 -4.19 14.34 -0.01
N SER A 92 -4.11 15.37 0.83
CA SER A 92 -4.41 16.75 0.43
C SER A 92 -3.27 17.42 -0.32
N VAL A 93 -2.07 16.87 -0.28
CA VAL A 93 -0.92 17.39 -1.03
C VAL A 93 -1.07 17.01 -2.50
N SER A 94 -0.98 18.02 -3.37
CA SER A 94 -1.08 17.81 -4.81
C SER A 94 0.04 16.90 -5.30
N GLY A 95 -0.31 15.85 -6.04
CA GLY A 95 0.64 14.84 -6.52
C GLY A 95 0.69 13.57 -5.67
N VAL A 96 0.04 13.53 -4.51
CA VAL A 96 -0.13 12.29 -3.74
C VAL A 96 -1.23 11.45 -4.37
N LEU A 97 -0.91 10.20 -4.67
CA LEU A 97 -1.80 9.21 -5.28
C LEU A 97 -2.43 8.31 -4.22
N GLY A 98 -1.67 7.99 -3.16
CA GLY A 98 -2.13 7.15 -2.05
C GLY A 98 -1.34 7.43 -0.78
N ALA A 99 -1.98 7.28 0.38
CA ALA A 99 -1.31 7.38 1.66
C ALA A 99 -2.03 6.48 2.68
N VAL A 100 -1.27 5.57 3.30
CA VAL A 100 -1.74 4.65 4.33
C VAL A 100 -0.75 4.64 5.49
N TRP A 101 -1.23 4.97 6.69
CA TRP A 101 -0.41 4.99 7.89
C TRP A 101 -0.65 3.76 8.77
N ASN A 102 0.44 3.09 9.13
CA ASN A 102 0.43 1.95 10.03
C ASN A 102 0.67 2.41 11.48
N GLN A 103 -0.30 2.20 12.36
CA GLN A 103 -0.23 2.61 13.76
C GLN A 103 0.80 1.82 14.56
N GLU A 104 0.96 0.52 14.31
CA GLU A 104 1.86 -0.34 15.07
C GLU A 104 3.33 -0.04 14.78
N LYS A 105 3.64 0.26 13.52
CA LYS A 105 5.00 0.57 13.06
C LYS A 105 5.29 2.06 13.06
N GLN A 106 4.24 2.90 13.17
CA GLN A 106 4.33 4.36 13.00
C GLN A 106 4.96 4.75 11.65
N GLU A 107 4.60 4.03 10.59
CA GLU A 107 5.11 4.22 9.23
C GLU A 107 3.99 4.67 8.29
N LEU A 108 4.27 5.68 7.48
CA LEU A 108 3.43 6.11 6.39
C LEU A 108 3.93 5.49 5.08
N HIS A 109 3.06 4.75 4.42
CA HIS A 109 3.23 4.30 3.05
C HIS A 109 2.63 5.37 2.14
N LEU A 110 3.43 5.93 1.27
CA LEU A 110 3.08 7.06 0.41
C LEU A 110 3.32 6.70 -1.04
N ASP A 111 2.29 6.83 -1.87
CA ASP A 111 2.40 6.77 -3.33
C ASP A 111 2.22 8.19 -3.89
N PHE A 112 3.16 8.68 -4.67
CA PHE A 112 3.13 10.06 -5.15
C PHE A 112 3.77 10.20 -6.54
N ASP A 113 3.40 11.25 -7.22
CA ASP A 113 3.98 11.67 -8.50
C ASP A 113 5.21 12.55 -8.23
N PRO A 114 6.44 12.08 -8.52
CA PRO A 114 7.68 12.81 -8.20
C PRO A 114 7.84 14.10 -9.02
N GLU A 115 7.07 14.24 -10.12
CA GLU A 115 7.08 15.50 -10.88
C GLU A 115 6.24 16.61 -10.24
N LYS A 116 5.33 16.24 -9.31
CA LYS A 116 4.38 17.16 -8.67
C LYS A 116 4.67 17.44 -7.20
N THR A 117 5.23 16.45 -6.49
CA THR A 117 5.50 16.57 -5.06
C THR A 117 6.69 15.70 -4.65
N SER A 118 7.16 15.92 -3.45
CA SER A 118 8.24 15.15 -2.85
C SER A 118 7.85 14.62 -1.46
N VAL A 119 8.56 13.61 -0.98
CA VAL A 119 8.43 13.09 0.39
C VAL A 119 8.59 14.22 1.42
N ASP A 120 9.49 15.18 1.15
CA ASP A 120 9.75 16.31 2.04
C ASP A 120 8.55 17.28 2.12
N ASP A 121 7.84 17.51 1.01
CA ASP A 121 6.66 18.37 1.01
C ASP A 121 5.50 17.74 1.78
N VAL A 122 5.29 16.43 1.61
CA VAL A 122 4.30 15.67 2.38
C VAL A 122 4.67 15.65 3.85
N SER A 123 5.95 15.40 4.18
CA SER A 123 6.44 15.39 5.55
C SER A 123 6.27 16.73 6.25
N LYS A 124 6.52 17.85 5.57
CA LYS A 124 6.26 19.21 6.10
C LYS A 124 4.78 19.45 6.36
N ALA A 125 3.92 19.04 5.42
CA ALA A 125 2.47 19.16 5.60
C ALA A 125 1.98 18.38 6.82
N ILE A 126 2.50 17.17 7.04
CA ILE A 126 2.17 16.34 8.20
C ILE A 126 2.70 16.97 9.50
N ALA A 127 3.91 17.51 9.49
CA ALA A 127 4.46 18.21 10.65
C ALA A 127 3.65 19.47 10.99
N ALA A 128 3.13 20.18 10.00
CA ALA A 128 2.28 21.36 10.21
C ALA A 128 0.95 21.06 10.90
N VAL A 129 0.48 19.82 10.90
CA VAL A 129 -0.74 19.38 11.62
C VAL A 129 -0.47 18.65 12.93
N GLY A 130 0.78 18.71 13.43
CA GLY A 130 1.16 18.24 14.75
C GLY A 130 1.77 16.85 14.84
N HIS A 131 2.13 16.23 13.72
CA HIS A 131 2.74 14.91 13.69
C HIS A 131 4.20 14.97 13.23
N ASP A 132 5.11 14.46 14.07
CA ASP A 132 6.54 14.38 13.72
C ASP A 132 6.75 13.40 12.58
N THR A 133 7.66 13.72 11.71
CA THR A 133 8.17 12.83 10.69
C THR A 133 9.66 12.57 10.90
N GLU A 134 10.23 11.65 10.14
CA GLU A 134 11.66 11.34 10.22
C GLU A 134 12.54 12.58 10.04
N LYS A 135 12.15 13.50 9.14
CA LYS A 135 12.95 14.70 8.79
C LYS A 135 12.45 15.99 9.43
N PHE A 136 11.17 16.09 9.73
CA PHE A 136 10.53 17.32 10.21
C PHE A 136 9.79 17.07 11.51
N LYS A 137 10.06 17.92 12.50
CA LYS A 137 9.37 17.90 13.77
C LYS A 137 8.21 18.91 13.74
N ALA A 138 7.06 18.49 14.27
CA ALA A 138 5.92 19.39 14.44
C ALA A 138 6.23 20.48 15.46
N ASP A 139 5.69 21.68 15.24
CA ASP A 139 5.78 22.77 16.20
C ASP A 139 5.10 22.37 17.52
N ASP A 140 5.75 22.68 18.64
CA ASP A 140 5.24 22.32 19.97
C ASP A 140 3.88 22.95 20.26
N SER A 141 3.60 24.13 19.72
CA SER A 141 2.30 24.79 19.86
C SER A 141 1.19 24.04 19.16
N VAL A 142 1.47 23.48 17.97
CA VAL A 142 0.53 22.67 17.19
C VAL A 142 0.36 21.29 17.81
N TYR A 143 1.46 20.68 18.26
CA TYR A 143 1.43 19.41 18.98
C TYR A 143 0.57 19.47 20.24
N ASN A 144 0.77 20.51 21.07
CA ASN A 144 0.02 20.70 22.32
C ASN A 144 -1.46 21.04 22.09
N ALA A 145 -1.84 21.45 20.89
CA ALA A 145 -3.24 21.66 20.51
C ALA A 145 -3.94 20.36 20.04
N LEU A 146 -3.22 19.26 19.93
CA LEU A 146 -3.82 17.97 19.59
C LEU A 146 -4.72 17.46 20.74
N PRO A 147 -5.73 16.63 20.42
CA PRO A 147 -6.47 15.90 21.45
C PRO A 147 -5.54 15.02 22.29
N ALA A 148 -5.87 14.85 23.57
CA ALA A 148 -5.03 14.10 24.52
C ALA A 148 -4.67 12.67 24.05
N CYS A 149 -5.56 12.00 23.29
CA CYS A 149 -5.29 10.68 22.73
C CYS A 149 -4.28 10.69 21.56
N CYS A 150 -3.91 11.86 21.06
CA CYS A 150 -2.92 12.02 19.99
C CYS A 150 -1.52 12.35 20.50
N PHE A 151 -1.33 12.48 21.82
CA PHE A 151 0.00 12.68 22.37
C PHE A 151 0.81 11.38 22.28
N TYR A 152 1.95 11.46 21.61
CA TYR A 152 2.86 10.33 21.33
C TYR A 152 4.32 10.64 21.70
N ARG A 153 4.61 11.90 22.09
CA ARG A 153 5.92 12.28 22.65
C ARG A 153 5.90 11.99 24.15
N ASP A 154 6.83 11.16 24.63
CA ASP A 154 7.07 10.90 26.06
C ASP A 154 7.84 12.06 26.71
#